data_ce6ecab868d7687b9fd6b83b52a6afb6
#
_entry.id   ce6ecab868d7687b9fd6b83b52a6afb6
#
_cell.length_a   1.000
_cell.length_b   1.000
_cell.length_c   1.000
_cell.angle_alpha   90.00
_cell.angle_beta   90.00
_cell.angle_gamma   90.00
#
_symmetry.space_group_name_H-M   'P 1'
#
loop_
_entity.id
_entity.type
_entity.pdbx_description
1 polymer ?
#
loop_
_entity_poly.entity_id
_entity_poly.type
_entity_poly.pdbx_seq_one_letter_code
_entity_poly.pdbx_strand_id
1 'polypeptide(L)'
;MQEHLRAGPATEEACPTLAEDLLRGADAIAIFVFGDAKARRKVYYYAGEAKVRMPTFRMGNVICARKSKLLDWIEQQETAQWQ
;
A
#
# COMPACT_ATOMS: atom_id res chain seq x y z
N MET A 1 5.78 -7.78 33.31
CA MET A 1 5.35 -7.53 32.95
C MET A 1 4.94 -7.24 32.30
N GLN A 2 4.94 -7.23 31.92
CA GLN A 2 4.53 -6.94 31.32
C GLN A 2 4.24 -6.88 30.56
N GLU A 3 4.54 -7.02 30.49
CA GLU A 3 4.21 -6.91 29.83
C GLU A 3 3.80 -6.72 29.11
N HIS A 4 4.05 -6.67 29.32
CA HIS A 4 3.60 -6.42 28.67
C HIS A 4 3.46 -6.12 27.91
N LEU A 5 3.76 -6.26 28.21
CA LEU A 5 3.53 -6.01 27.56
C LEU A 5 3.25 -5.87 26.78
N ARG A 6 3.43 -5.90 26.92
CA ARG A 6 2.96 -5.84 26.21
C ARG A 6 2.37 -5.59 25.70
N ALA A 7 2.35 -5.55 25.61
CA ALA A 7 1.63 -5.24 24.97
C ALA A 7 1.31 -5.15 24.33
N GLY A 8 1.48 -5.08 24.30
CA GLY A 8 1.20 -4.89 23.60
C GLY A 8 0.83 -4.98 22.85
N PRO A 9 0.64 -5.25 22.92
CA PRO A 9 0.16 -5.44 21.66
C PRO A 9 -0.77 -4.60 21.03
N ALA A 10 -1.44 -4.06 21.50
CA ALA A 10 -2.26 -3.10 20.83
C ALA A 10 -1.47 -2.26 19.86
N THR A 11 -0.28 -2.04 20.22
CA THR A 11 0.59 -1.25 19.39
C THR A 11 0.93 -1.95 18.09
N GLU A 12 0.82 -3.24 18.07
CA GLU A 12 1.20 -3.91 16.85
C GLU A 12 0.31 -3.59 15.71
N GLU A 13 -0.96 -3.44 15.98
CA GLU A 13 -1.82 -3.12 14.89
C GLU A 13 -1.50 -1.79 14.32
N ALA A 14 -1.11 -0.88 15.18
CA ALA A 14 -0.84 0.45 14.70
C ALA A 14 0.40 0.49 13.83
N CYS A 15 1.34 -0.40 14.07
CA CYS A 15 2.65 -0.32 13.42
C CYS A 15 3.10 -1.67 12.93
N PRO A 16 2.55 -2.14 11.82
CA PRO A 16 3.07 -3.38 11.24
C PRO A 16 4.52 -3.18 10.81
N THR A 17 5.26 -4.26 10.78
CA THR A 17 6.61 -4.18 10.28
C THR A 17 6.60 -3.80 8.81
N LEU A 18 7.70 -3.23 8.34
CA LEU A 18 7.80 -2.89 6.94
C LEU A 18 7.64 -4.14 6.07
N ALA A 19 8.20 -5.25 6.49
CA ALA A 19 8.09 -6.47 5.71
C ALA A 19 6.65 -6.90 5.51
N GLU A 20 5.82 -6.70 6.52
CA GLU A 20 4.41 -7.05 6.42
C GLU A 20 3.62 -6.05 5.61
N ASP A 21 4.07 -4.82 5.58
CA ASP A 21 3.37 -3.73 4.90
C ASP A 21 3.83 -3.56 3.46
N LEU A 22 4.94 -4.16 3.09
CA LEU A 22 5.58 -3.90 1.80
C LEU A 22 5.06 -4.84 0.73
N LEU A 23 4.71 -4.27 -0.42
CA LEU A 23 4.39 -5.01 -1.62
C LEU A 23 5.51 -4.79 -2.63
N ARG A 24 6.09 -5.87 -3.11
CA ARG A 24 7.22 -5.80 -4.03
C ARG A 24 6.78 -6.25 -5.41
N GLY A 25 6.93 -5.36 -6.37
CA GLY A 25 6.59 -5.65 -7.74
C GLY A 25 5.18 -5.24 -8.10
N ALA A 26 4.98 -4.90 -9.37
CA ALA A 26 3.67 -4.45 -9.85
C ALA A 26 2.61 -5.53 -9.69
N ASP A 27 3.01 -6.80 -9.81
CA ASP A 27 2.05 -7.88 -9.66
C ASP A 27 1.48 -7.92 -8.25
N ALA A 28 2.34 -7.78 -7.24
CA ALA A 28 1.88 -7.81 -5.85
C ALA A 28 0.97 -6.62 -5.56
N ILE A 29 1.32 -5.46 -6.09
CA ILE A 29 0.49 -4.27 -5.92
C ILE A 29 -0.85 -4.47 -6.60
N ALA A 30 -0.84 -5.03 -7.81
CA ALA A 30 -2.08 -5.26 -8.54
C ALA A 30 -3.00 -6.24 -7.82
N ILE A 31 -2.41 -7.28 -7.24
CA ILE A 31 -3.21 -8.25 -6.49
C ILE A 31 -3.84 -7.57 -5.27
N PHE A 32 -3.06 -6.76 -4.57
CA PHE A 32 -3.57 -6.11 -3.37
C PHE A 32 -4.69 -5.11 -3.70
N VAL A 33 -4.51 -4.32 -4.74
CA VAL A 33 -5.45 -3.24 -5.06
C VAL A 33 -6.60 -3.72 -5.92
N PHE A 34 -6.32 -4.54 -6.92
CA PHE A 34 -7.32 -4.93 -7.91
C PHE A 34 -7.70 -6.40 -7.85
N GLY A 35 -6.99 -7.18 -7.05
CA GLY A 35 -7.29 -8.61 -6.92
C GLY A 35 -6.82 -9.46 -8.09
N ASP A 36 -5.98 -8.92 -8.98
CA ASP A 36 -5.59 -9.61 -10.19
C ASP A 36 -4.20 -9.15 -10.62
N ALA A 37 -3.27 -10.08 -10.70
CA ALA A 37 -1.91 -9.76 -11.14
C ALA A 37 -1.88 -9.22 -12.58
N LYS A 38 -2.87 -9.58 -13.38
CA LYS A 38 -2.93 -9.09 -14.76
C LYS A 38 -3.20 -7.60 -14.83
N ALA A 39 -3.62 -7.00 -13.74
CA ALA A 39 -3.92 -5.56 -13.71
C ALA A 39 -2.67 -4.71 -13.47
N ARG A 40 -1.48 -5.27 -13.64
CA ARG A 40 -0.25 -4.52 -13.36
C ARG A 40 -0.08 -3.27 -14.22
N ARG A 41 -0.67 -3.26 -15.42
CA ARG A 41 -0.62 -2.06 -16.24
C ARG A 41 -1.31 -0.88 -15.55
N LYS A 42 -2.41 -1.18 -14.84
CA LYS A 42 -3.10 -0.15 -14.11
C LYS A 42 -2.24 0.41 -12.99
N VAL A 43 -1.40 -0.43 -12.39
CA VAL A 43 -0.48 0.04 -11.36
C VAL A 43 0.44 1.11 -11.93
N TYR A 44 1.02 0.85 -13.09
CA TYR A 44 1.91 1.83 -13.71
C TYR A 44 1.18 3.10 -14.10
N TYR A 45 -0.04 2.97 -14.58
CA TYR A 45 -0.83 4.13 -14.92
C TYR A 45 -1.10 5.00 -13.68
N TYR A 46 -1.58 4.37 -12.62
CA TYR A 46 -1.91 5.14 -11.42
C TYR A 46 -0.68 5.69 -10.73
N ALA A 47 0.45 5.01 -10.87
CA ALA A 47 1.68 5.50 -10.25
C ALA A 47 2.27 6.69 -11.01
N GLY A 48 2.02 6.77 -12.32
CA GLY A 48 2.70 7.76 -13.15
C GLY A 48 1.82 8.83 -13.75
N GLU A 49 0.56 8.53 -14.06
CA GLU A 49 -0.24 9.43 -14.87
C GLU A 49 -1.55 9.88 -14.23
N ALA A 50 -2.03 9.19 -13.22
CA ALA A 50 -3.28 9.57 -12.59
C ALA A 50 -3.13 10.92 -11.88
N LYS A 51 -4.24 11.63 -11.75
CA LYS A 51 -4.23 12.91 -11.04
C LYS A 51 -3.80 12.76 -9.60
N VAL A 52 -4.38 11.80 -8.91
CA VAL A 52 -3.97 11.48 -7.55
C VAL A 52 -3.15 10.20 -7.65
N ARG A 53 -1.84 10.36 -7.63
CA ARG A 53 -0.95 9.25 -7.95
C ARG A 53 -0.85 8.26 -6.84
N MET A 54 -0.80 6.98 -7.23
CA MET A 54 -0.58 5.90 -6.30
C MET A 54 0.79 6.06 -5.64
N PRO A 55 0.87 5.93 -4.31
CA PRO A 55 2.15 6.12 -3.62
C PRO A 55 3.04 4.89 -3.81
N THR A 56 3.97 4.99 -4.74
CA THR A 56 4.90 3.92 -5.03
C THR A 56 6.32 4.46 -4.95
N PHE A 57 7.26 3.55 -4.82
CA PHE A 57 8.67 3.90 -4.83
C PHE A 57 9.45 2.74 -5.43
N ARG A 58 10.69 2.95 -5.72
CA ARG A 58 11.50 1.91 -6.32
C ARG A 58 12.60 1.47 -5.38
N MET A 59 12.76 0.16 -5.30
CA MET A 59 13.90 -0.43 -4.63
C MET A 59 14.73 -1.10 -5.71
N GLY A 60 15.80 -0.42 -6.11
CA GLY A 60 16.53 -0.85 -7.29
C GLY A 60 15.65 -0.71 -8.52
N ASN A 61 15.42 -1.79 -9.21
CA ASN A 61 14.58 -1.79 -10.42
C ASN A 61 13.15 -2.26 -10.14
N VAL A 62 12.81 -2.51 -8.88
CA VAL A 62 11.52 -3.08 -8.53
C VAL A 62 10.60 -2.00 -8.00
N ILE A 63 9.42 -1.87 -8.59
CA ILE A 63 8.42 -0.94 -8.06
C ILE A 63 7.79 -1.56 -6.82
N CYS A 64 7.66 -0.74 -5.78
CA CYS A 64 7.17 -1.19 -4.49
C CYS A 64 6.13 -0.21 -3.96
N ALA A 65 5.33 -0.67 -3.03
CA ALA A 65 4.36 0.19 -2.35
C ALA A 65 4.11 -0.37 -0.97
N ARG A 66 3.63 0.49 -0.07
CA ARG A 66 3.25 0.07 1.26
C ARG A 66 1.73 -0.05 1.33
N LYS A 67 1.26 -1.15 1.92
CA LYS A 67 -0.18 -1.39 2.01
C LYS A 67 -0.90 -0.25 2.71
N SER A 68 -0.32 0.25 3.81
CA SER A 68 -0.95 1.33 4.56
C SER A 68 -1.09 2.59 3.72
N LYS A 69 -0.08 2.89 2.92
CA LYS A 69 -0.13 4.07 2.07
C LYS A 69 -1.12 3.90 0.93
N LEU A 70 -1.24 2.67 0.42
CA LEU A 70 -2.23 2.41 -0.63
C LEU A 70 -3.64 2.58 -0.09
N LEU A 71 -3.90 2.17 1.14
CA LEU A 71 -5.21 2.35 1.73
C LEU A 71 -5.53 3.84 1.91
N ASP A 72 -4.54 4.63 2.32
CA ASP A 72 -4.72 6.08 2.39
C ASP A 72 -5.05 6.66 1.03
N TRP A 73 -4.35 6.20 0.00
CA TRP A 73 -4.58 6.66 -1.37
C TRP A 73 -6.00 6.33 -1.82
N ILE A 74 -6.48 5.13 -1.50
CA ILE A 74 -7.84 4.74 -1.84
C ILE A 74 -8.84 5.67 -1.18
N GLU A 75 -8.62 6.02 0.09
CA GLU A 75 -9.48 6.95 0.79
C GLU A 75 -9.51 8.30 0.09
N GLN A 76 -8.36 8.75 -0.39
CA GLN A 76 -8.29 10.01 -1.12
C GLN A 76 -9.10 9.95 -2.40
N GLN A 77 -9.05 8.81 -3.09
CA GLN A 77 -9.82 8.63 -4.30
C GLN A 77 -11.32 8.69 -4.02
N GLU A 78 -11.74 8.02 -2.95
CA GLU A 78 -13.14 8.02 -2.58
C GLU A 78 -13.63 9.41 -2.24
N THR A 79 -12.83 10.13 -1.49
CA THR A 79 -13.19 11.49 -1.09
C THR A 79 -13.27 12.41 -2.31
N ALA A 80 -12.31 12.29 -3.21
CA ALA A 80 -12.27 13.16 -4.38
C ALA A 80 -13.49 12.95 -5.27
N GLN A 81 -14.01 11.74 -5.32
CA GLN A 81 -15.14 11.47 -6.18
C GLN A 81 -16.44 12.05 -5.66
N TRP A 82 -16.50 12.32 -4.39
CA TRP A 82 -17.69 12.89 -3.79
C TRP A 82 -17.75 14.41 -3.91
N GLN A 83 -16.70 15.03 -4.39
CA GLN A 83 -16.61 16.49 -4.48
C GLN A 83 -17.30 17.03 -5.75
#